data_4788d524d91e8481eb71322e50748b6e
#
_entry.id   4788d524d91e8481eb71322e50748b6e
#
_cell.length_a   1.000
_cell.length_b   1.000
_cell.length_c   1.000
_cell.angle_alpha   90.00
_cell.angle_beta   90.00
_cell.angle_gamma   90.00
#
_symmetry.space_group_name_H-M   'P 1'
#
loop_
_entity.id
_entity.type
_entity.pdbx_description
1 polymer ?
#
loop_
_entity_poly.entity_id
_entity_poly.type
_entity_poly.pdbx_seq_one_letter_code
_entity_poly.pdbx_strand_id
1 'polypeptide(L)'
;MAPLKLILFDIDGTLIDTGGAGARSWTWAFEHAFDRPGVDIGKYSSAGMTDPVVARKTFTEAIGHEPSGEELARLMAAYLSVLPDYVSSSEGYRVLPGVEALLPRLHEAGVLLGVTTGALEAGAHAKLGRARLNHFFLVGGYGSDSEDRVELTRAAIKRGERLLGHSLDPRQAAVVGDTPLDISAAEGAGVVSIGVATGKYDLDEMREAKPDHALGDLTEPFPGIAGGTA
;
A
#
# COMPACT_ATOMS: atom_id res chain seq x y z
N MET A 1 8.44 22.01 -10.45
CA MET A 1 8.23 21.34 -9.14
C MET A 1 9.57 21.24 -8.42
N ALA A 2 9.59 21.37 -7.07
CA ALA A 2 10.81 21.07 -6.32
C ALA A 2 11.20 19.60 -6.52
N PRO A 3 12.51 19.25 -6.54
CA PRO A 3 12.92 17.85 -6.67
C PRO A 3 12.43 17.05 -5.46
N LEU A 4 11.82 15.89 -5.73
CA LEU A 4 11.36 14.99 -4.68
C LEU A 4 12.57 14.39 -3.93
N LYS A 5 12.44 14.26 -2.61
CA LYS A 5 13.43 13.68 -1.70
C LYS A 5 12.93 12.41 -1.03
N LEU A 6 11.61 12.29 -0.89
CA LEU A 6 10.93 11.12 -0.34
C LEU A 6 9.74 10.76 -1.23
N ILE A 7 9.65 9.51 -1.63
CA ILE A 7 8.47 8.98 -2.33
C ILE A 7 7.97 7.75 -1.59
N LEU A 8 6.70 7.78 -1.22
CA LEU A 8 6.00 6.71 -0.53
C LEU A 8 5.05 6.04 -1.51
N PHE A 9 5.21 4.75 -1.74
CA PHE A 9 4.36 3.96 -2.64
C PHE A 9 3.35 3.14 -1.85
N ASP A 10 2.10 3.09 -2.31
CA ASP A 10 1.24 1.97 -1.97
C ASP A 10 1.74 0.68 -2.62
N ILE A 11 1.22 -0.47 -2.21
CA ILE A 11 1.73 -1.78 -2.64
C ILE A 11 0.77 -2.44 -3.63
N ASP A 12 -0.43 -2.80 -3.14
CA ASP A 12 -1.40 -3.57 -3.90
C ASP A 12 -2.12 -2.70 -4.94
N GLY A 13 -1.95 -2.97 -6.23
CA GLY A 13 -2.49 -2.15 -7.31
C GLY A 13 -1.57 -1.02 -7.76
N THR A 14 -0.49 -0.74 -7.02
CA THR A 14 0.50 0.30 -7.36
C THR A 14 1.84 -0.31 -7.77
N LEU A 15 2.44 -1.15 -6.93
CA LEU A 15 3.71 -1.83 -7.20
C LEU A 15 3.52 -3.24 -7.72
N ILE A 16 2.56 -3.95 -7.17
CA ILE A 16 2.28 -5.36 -7.47
C ILE A 16 0.78 -5.64 -7.48
N ASP A 17 0.43 -6.74 -8.15
CA ASP A 17 -0.84 -7.42 -7.96
C ASP A 17 -0.55 -8.81 -7.36
N THR A 18 -1.13 -9.12 -6.22
CA THR A 18 -0.92 -10.42 -5.56
C THR A 18 -1.73 -11.55 -6.17
N GLY A 19 -2.55 -11.30 -7.20
CA GLY A 19 -3.44 -12.31 -7.79
C GLY A 19 -4.44 -12.89 -6.80
N GLY A 20 -4.92 -12.06 -5.86
CA GLY A 20 -5.90 -12.46 -4.86
C GLY A 20 -5.34 -13.25 -3.66
N ALA A 21 -4.02 -13.35 -3.52
CA ALA A 21 -3.39 -14.06 -2.40
C ALA A 21 -3.85 -13.53 -1.03
N GLY A 22 -3.94 -12.20 -0.87
CA GLY A 22 -4.43 -11.59 0.36
C GLY A 22 -5.84 -12.02 0.72
N ALA A 23 -6.76 -11.98 -0.24
CA ALA A 23 -8.15 -12.40 0.00
C ALA A 23 -8.25 -13.88 0.40
N ARG A 24 -7.52 -14.77 -0.28
CA ARG A 24 -7.48 -16.20 0.08
C ARG A 24 -6.90 -16.44 1.48
N SER A 25 -5.89 -15.67 1.87
CA SER A 25 -5.30 -15.75 3.22
C SER A 25 -6.30 -15.34 4.30
N TRP A 26 -7.12 -14.31 4.06
CA TRP A 26 -8.20 -13.92 4.96
C TRP A 26 -9.28 -14.98 5.06
N THR A 27 -9.74 -15.57 3.94
CA THR A 27 -10.71 -16.67 3.95
C THR A 27 -10.20 -17.84 4.79
N TRP A 28 -8.93 -18.22 4.61
CA TRP A 28 -8.29 -19.27 5.41
C TRP A 28 -8.23 -18.90 6.90
N ALA A 29 -7.89 -17.65 7.22
CA ALA A 29 -7.80 -17.19 8.61
C ALA A 29 -9.14 -17.25 9.34
N PHE A 30 -10.25 -16.85 8.70
CA PHE A 30 -11.59 -16.98 9.27
C PHE A 30 -12.00 -18.43 9.49
N GLU A 31 -11.72 -19.30 8.53
CA GLU A 31 -12.01 -20.73 8.64
C GLU A 31 -11.27 -21.38 9.80
N HIS A 32 -9.94 -21.16 9.89
CA HIS A 32 -9.10 -21.89 10.86
C HIS A 32 -9.08 -21.25 12.26
N ALA A 33 -9.23 -19.93 12.34
CA ALA A 33 -9.25 -19.27 13.65
C ALA A 33 -10.66 -19.21 14.28
N PHE A 34 -11.74 -19.21 13.49
CA PHE A 34 -13.09 -18.95 13.98
C PHE A 34 -14.14 -19.95 13.48
N ASP A 35 -13.73 -21.03 12.81
CA ASP A 35 -14.64 -22.03 12.22
C ASP A 35 -15.72 -21.40 11.33
N ARG A 36 -15.29 -20.44 10.48
CA ARG A 36 -16.11 -19.71 9.52
C ARG A 36 -15.59 -19.90 8.10
N PRO A 37 -15.90 -21.02 7.44
CA PRO A 37 -15.48 -21.26 6.06
C PRO A 37 -16.19 -20.33 5.07
N GLY A 38 -15.49 -20.00 3.96
CA GLY A 38 -16.06 -19.26 2.85
C GLY A 38 -16.33 -17.78 3.09
N VAL A 39 -15.74 -17.19 4.14
CA VAL A 39 -15.81 -15.74 4.36
C VAL A 39 -15.07 -15.02 3.24
N ASP A 40 -15.79 -14.16 2.53
CA ASP A 40 -15.26 -13.34 1.44
C ASP A 40 -15.13 -11.89 1.92
N ILE A 41 -13.88 -11.45 2.13
CA ILE A 41 -13.60 -10.08 2.56
C ILE A 41 -14.02 -9.03 1.53
N GLY A 42 -14.07 -9.40 0.25
CA GLY A 42 -14.46 -8.49 -0.83
C GLY A 42 -15.89 -7.95 -0.70
N LYS A 43 -16.73 -8.63 0.08
CA LYS A 43 -18.10 -8.17 0.37
C LYS A 43 -18.15 -7.01 1.37
N TYR A 44 -17.13 -6.86 2.21
CA TYR A 44 -17.13 -5.95 3.36
C TYR A 44 -15.98 -4.93 3.31
N SER A 45 -15.10 -5.04 2.31
CA SER A 45 -13.97 -4.17 2.10
C SER A 45 -14.00 -3.47 0.74
N SER A 46 -13.31 -2.36 0.66
CA SER A 46 -13.01 -1.68 -0.60
C SER A 46 -11.50 -1.50 -0.75
N ALA A 47 -11.03 -1.31 -2.00
CA ALA A 47 -9.64 -1.02 -2.27
C ALA A 47 -9.16 0.19 -1.46
N GLY A 48 -7.94 0.12 -0.94
CA GLY A 48 -7.32 1.17 -0.12
C GLY A 48 -7.67 1.13 1.38
N MET A 49 -8.58 0.27 1.85
CA MET A 49 -8.79 0.09 3.30
C MET A 49 -7.58 -0.55 3.96
N THR A 50 -7.37 -0.24 5.26
CA THR A 50 -6.32 -0.89 6.05
C THR A 50 -6.73 -2.30 6.51
N ASP A 51 -5.76 -3.21 6.61
CA ASP A 51 -5.99 -4.59 7.07
C ASP A 51 -6.76 -4.66 8.40
N PRO A 52 -6.46 -3.83 9.44
CA PRO A 52 -7.25 -3.84 10.67
C PRO A 52 -8.72 -3.43 10.47
N VAL A 53 -9.00 -2.45 9.61
CA VAL A 53 -10.37 -2.03 9.28
C VAL A 53 -11.11 -3.15 8.53
N VAL A 54 -10.45 -3.78 7.55
CA VAL A 54 -11.01 -4.93 6.80
C VAL A 54 -11.30 -6.08 7.76
N ALA A 55 -10.35 -6.42 8.63
CA ALA A 55 -10.50 -7.49 9.62
C ALA A 55 -11.69 -7.22 10.54
N ARG A 56 -11.79 -6.02 11.12
CA ARG A 56 -12.88 -5.63 12.03
C ARG A 56 -14.24 -5.70 11.36
N LYS A 57 -14.40 -5.05 10.20
CA LYS A 57 -15.66 -5.04 9.46
C LYS A 57 -16.10 -6.45 9.07
N THR A 58 -15.19 -7.23 8.48
CA THR A 58 -15.50 -8.59 8.06
C THR A 58 -15.84 -9.48 9.24
N PHE A 59 -15.13 -9.33 10.37
CA PHE A 59 -15.41 -10.08 11.59
C PHE A 59 -16.80 -9.79 12.12
N THR A 60 -17.16 -8.51 12.26
CA THR A 60 -18.47 -8.08 12.75
C THR A 60 -19.60 -8.70 11.93
N GLU A 61 -19.47 -8.67 10.62
CA GLU A 61 -20.50 -9.21 9.70
C GLU A 61 -20.52 -10.76 9.68
N ALA A 62 -19.35 -11.41 9.71
CA ALA A 62 -19.26 -12.86 9.61
C ALA A 62 -19.56 -13.58 10.93
N ILE A 63 -19.22 -12.98 12.07
CA ILE A 63 -19.35 -13.56 13.40
C ILE A 63 -20.59 -13.04 14.13
N GLY A 64 -20.98 -11.76 13.87
CA GLY A 64 -22.20 -11.16 14.44
C GLY A 64 -21.98 -10.29 15.69
N HIS A 65 -20.73 -9.96 16.03
CA HIS A 65 -20.38 -9.00 17.08
C HIS A 65 -19.05 -8.31 16.77
N GLU A 66 -18.80 -7.16 17.36
CA GLU A 66 -17.52 -6.47 17.27
C GLU A 66 -16.40 -7.32 17.88
N PRO A 67 -15.24 -7.47 17.19
CA PRO A 67 -14.13 -8.25 17.71
C PRO A 67 -13.52 -7.59 18.95
N SER A 68 -13.24 -8.37 19.96
CA SER A 68 -12.33 -7.98 21.03
C SER A 68 -10.90 -7.79 20.50
N GLY A 69 -10.03 -7.14 21.27
CA GLY A 69 -8.62 -7.01 20.90
C GLY A 69 -7.92 -8.36 20.70
N GLU A 70 -8.27 -9.37 21.51
CA GLU A 70 -7.72 -10.72 21.41
C GLU A 70 -8.20 -11.44 20.13
N GLU A 71 -9.48 -11.34 19.80
CA GLU A 71 -10.04 -11.93 18.58
C GLU A 71 -9.45 -11.28 17.33
N LEU A 72 -9.30 -9.96 17.34
CA LEU A 72 -8.69 -9.25 16.22
C LEU A 72 -7.21 -9.63 16.04
N ALA A 73 -6.46 -9.70 17.14
CA ALA A 73 -5.06 -10.14 17.11
C ALA A 73 -4.93 -11.60 16.63
N ARG A 74 -5.80 -12.50 17.08
CA ARG A 74 -5.86 -13.90 16.64
C ARG A 74 -6.16 -14.02 15.13
N LEU A 75 -7.12 -13.23 14.63
CA LEU A 75 -7.46 -13.22 13.21
C LEU A 75 -6.31 -12.72 12.35
N MET A 76 -5.67 -11.60 12.74
CA MET A 76 -4.54 -11.04 12.01
C MET A 76 -3.32 -11.97 12.06
N ALA A 77 -3.05 -12.63 13.18
CA ALA A 77 -1.97 -13.59 13.29
C ALA A 77 -2.21 -14.81 12.39
N ALA A 78 -3.44 -15.32 12.33
CA ALA A 78 -3.81 -16.41 11.42
C ALA A 78 -3.63 -16.00 9.94
N TYR A 79 -4.07 -14.80 9.56
CA TYR A 79 -3.85 -14.23 8.23
C TYR A 79 -2.36 -14.16 7.87
N LEU A 80 -1.54 -13.57 8.73
CA LEU A 80 -0.10 -13.40 8.49
C LEU A 80 0.65 -14.73 8.45
N SER A 81 0.18 -15.77 9.16
CA SER A 81 0.84 -17.08 9.19
C SER A 81 0.82 -17.81 7.85
N VAL A 82 -0.16 -17.52 6.98
CA VAL A 82 -0.32 -18.20 5.69
C VAL A 82 -0.10 -17.29 4.48
N LEU A 83 -0.11 -15.98 4.68
CA LEU A 83 0.05 -15.01 3.60
C LEU A 83 1.30 -15.24 2.75
N PRO A 84 2.50 -15.52 3.31
CA PRO A 84 3.70 -15.78 2.51
C PRO A 84 3.53 -16.95 1.55
N ASP A 85 2.88 -18.03 1.98
CA ASP A 85 2.65 -19.21 1.16
C ASP A 85 1.66 -18.94 0.03
N TYR A 86 0.56 -18.25 0.33
CA TYR A 86 -0.41 -17.83 -0.68
C TYR A 86 0.19 -16.83 -1.67
N VAL A 87 1.03 -15.90 -1.22
CA VAL A 87 1.75 -14.98 -2.10
C VAL A 87 2.72 -15.75 -2.98
N SER A 88 3.52 -16.66 -2.43
CA SER A 88 4.54 -17.41 -3.19
C SER A 88 3.94 -18.34 -4.24
N SER A 89 2.78 -18.94 -3.97
CA SER A 89 2.08 -19.88 -4.87
C SER A 89 1.06 -19.21 -5.81
N SER A 90 0.83 -17.90 -5.71
CA SER A 90 -0.19 -17.21 -6.52
C SER A 90 0.21 -17.13 -7.98
N GLU A 91 -0.51 -17.80 -8.88
CA GLU A 91 -0.28 -17.74 -10.33
C GLU A 91 -0.55 -16.33 -10.92
N GLY A 92 -1.48 -15.57 -10.32
CA GLY A 92 -1.81 -14.21 -10.75
C GLY A 92 -0.90 -13.11 -10.18
N TYR A 93 0.15 -13.49 -9.41
CA TYR A 93 1.09 -12.49 -8.90
C TYR A 93 1.92 -11.87 -10.02
N ARG A 94 2.00 -10.54 -10.05
CA ARG A 94 2.84 -9.81 -11.01
C ARG A 94 3.33 -8.49 -10.43
N VAL A 95 4.48 -8.04 -10.89
CA VAL A 95 4.94 -6.66 -10.75
C VAL A 95 4.22 -5.80 -11.79
N LEU A 96 3.77 -4.63 -11.39
CA LEU A 96 2.99 -3.75 -12.27
C LEU A 96 3.89 -2.97 -13.25
N PRO A 97 3.33 -2.49 -14.38
CA PRO A 97 4.11 -1.83 -15.42
C PRO A 97 4.92 -0.64 -14.89
N GLY A 98 6.17 -0.55 -15.31
CA GLY A 98 7.09 0.55 -14.98
C GLY A 98 7.83 0.41 -13.66
N VAL A 99 7.36 -0.41 -12.71
CA VAL A 99 7.95 -0.53 -11.35
C VAL A 99 9.42 -0.91 -11.40
N GLU A 100 9.76 -1.98 -12.13
CA GLU A 100 11.15 -2.50 -12.20
C GLU A 100 12.13 -1.51 -12.84
N ALA A 101 11.65 -0.64 -13.74
CA ALA A 101 12.47 0.39 -14.35
C ALA A 101 12.55 1.67 -13.52
N LEU A 102 11.45 2.05 -12.84
CA LEU A 102 11.37 3.30 -12.10
C LEU A 102 12.14 3.25 -10.77
N LEU A 103 11.96 2.19 -9.97
CA LEU A 103 12.55 2.14 -8.62
C LEU A 103 14.09 2.28 -8.62
N PRO A 104 14.85 1.55 -9.47
CA PRO A 104 16.30 1.76 -9.58
C PRO A 104 16.67 3.20 -9.96
N ARG A 105 15.98 3.79 -10.93
CA ARG A 105 16.23 5.18 -11.38
C ARG A 105 16.01 6.20 -10.27
N LEU A 106 14.96 6.02 -9.46
CA LEU A 106 14.69 6.89 -8.30
C LEU A 106 15.78 6.73 -7.25
N HIS A 107 16.18 5.49 -6.99
CA HIS A 107 17.25 5.17 -6.03
C HIS A 107 18.59 5.78 -6.48
N GLU A 108 18.98 5.63 -7.74
CA GLU A 108 20.20 6.23 -8.34
C GLU A 108 20.16 7.76 -8.32
N ALA A 109 18.98 8.36 -8.44
CA ALA A 109 18.77 9.80 -8.30
C ALA A 109 18.88 10.30 -6.84
N GLY A 110 19.11 9.40 -5.87
CA GLY A 110 19.26 9.73 -4.45
C GLY A 110 17.93 10.06 -3.75
N VAL A 111 16.82 9.60 -4.30
CA VAL A 111 15.49 9.74 -3.67
C VAL A 111 15.32 8.65 -2.61
N LEU A 112 14.92 9.03 -1.40
CA LEU A 112 14.52 8.07 -0.38
C LEU A 112 13.19 7.44 -0.77
N LEU A 113 13.15 6.12 -0.85
CA LEU A 113 11.95 5.37 -1.15
C LEU A 113 11.37 4.73 0.11
N GLY A 114 10.07 4.78 0.22
CA GLY A 114 9.33 4.14 1.30
C GLY A 114 7.98 3.62 0.81
N VAL A 115 7.24 2.99 1.72
CA VAL A 115 5.88 2.53 1.47
C VAL A 115 4.89 3.26 2.37
N THR A 116 3.65 3.40 1.88
CA THR A 116 2.48 3.83 2.66
C THR A 116 1.32 2.92 2.28
N THR A 117 0.96 1.99 3.15
CA THR A 117 0.02 0.93 2.79
C THR A 117 -0.93 0.59 3.92
N GLY A 118 -2.16 0.22 3.56
CA GLY A 118 -3.11 -0.34 4.51
C GLY A 118 -2.74 -1.73 5.04
N ALA A 119 -1.78 -2.41 4.41
CA ALA A 119 -1.33 -3.71 4.87
C ALA A 119 -0.61 -3.64 6.24
N LEU A 120 -0.72 -4.71 7.02
CA LEU A 120 0.15 -4.92 8.17
C LEU A 120 1.62 -5.00 7.70
N GLU A 121 2.57 -4.48 8.49
CA GLU A 121 3.98 -4.41 8.11
C GLU A 121 4.55 -5.76 7.65
N ALA A 122 4.33 -6.83 8.41
CA ALA A 122 4.76 -8.17 8.04
C ALA A 122 4.12 -8.66 6.72
N GLY A 123 2.84 -8.30 6.48
CA GLY A 123 2.14 -8.60 5.25
C GLY A 123 2.70 -7.84 4.05
N ALA A 124 3.02 -6.55 4.23
CA ALA A 124 3.66 -5.72 3.23
C ALA A 124 5.01 -6.32 2.77
N HIS A 125 5.86 -6.69 3.74
CA HIS A 125 7.15 -7.32 3.45
C HIS A 125 7.01 -8.68 2.77
N ALA A 126 6.03 -9.50 3.15
CA ALA A 126 5.76 -10.79 2.49
C ALA A 126 5.35 -10.58 1.02
N LYS A 127 4.47 -9.62 0.75
CA LYS A 127 4.00 -9.29 -0.61
C LYS A 127 5.14 -8.78 -1.50
N LEU A 128 5.95 -7.84 -1.03
CA LEU A 128 7.09 -7.29 -1.77
C LEU A 128 8.26 -8.28 -1.91
N GLY A 129 8.37 -9.22 -0.98
CA GLY A 129 9.45 -10.21 -0.93
C GLY A 129 9.52 -11.11 -2.17
N ARG A 130 8.36 -11.52 -2.71
CA ARG A 130 8.30 -12.36 -3.93
C ARG A 130 8.91 -11.66 -5.15
N ALA A 131 8.68 -10.36 -5.30
CA ALA A 131 9.27 -9.55 -6.37
C ALA A 131 10.68 -9.05 -6.03
N ARG A 132 11.21 -9.37 -4.84
CA ARG A 132 12.50 -8.87 -4.34
C ARG A 132 12.58 -7.34 -4.28
N LEU A 133 11.46 -6.65 -3.99
CA LEU A 133 11.40 -5.19 -3.98
C LEU A 133 11.72 -4.59 -2.60
N ASN A 134 11.74 -5.38 -1.52
CA ASN A 134 11.93 -4.88 -0.15
C ASN A 134 13.18 -4.01 0.02
N HIS A 135 14.26 -4.29 -0.71
CA HIS A 135 15.53 -3.58 -0.56
C HIS A 135 15.51 -2.12 -1.04
N PHE A 136 14.50 -1.72 -1.81
CA PHE A 136 14.31 -0.33 -2.22
C PHE A 136 13.70 0.54 -1.11
N PHE A 137 12.93 -0.05 -0.20
CA PHE A 137 12.10 0.70 0.75
C PHE A 137 12.72 0.71 2.14
N LEU A 138 13.28 1.86 2.53
CA LEU A 138 14.00 2.01 3.80
C LEU A 138 13.10 2.51 4.94
N VAL A 139 11.91 3.01 4.62
CA VAL A 139 10.92 3.50 5.57
C VAL A 139 9.52 3.08 5.15
N GLY A 140 8.57 3.05 6.08
CA GLY A 140 7.19 2.77 5.74
C GLY A 140 6.20 3.32 6.76
N GLY A 141 4.93 3.37 6.36
CA GLY A 141 3.76 3.55 7.19
C GLY A 141 2.76 2.46 6.83
N TYR A 142 2.26 1.78 7.81
CA TYR A 142 1.55 0.52 7.65
C TYR A 142 0.22 0.53 8.39
N GLY A 143 -0.71 -0.32 8.00
CA GLY A 143 -1.94 -0.56 8.75
C GLY A 143 -1.73 -0.97 10.21
N SER A 144 -0.55 -1.49 10.55
CA SER A 144 -0.14 -1.73 11.94
C SER A 144 0.24 -0.48 12.72
N ASP A 145 0.50 0.64 12.05
CA ASP A 145 0.76 1.94 12.71
C ASP A 145 -0.55 2.67 13.05
N SER A 146 -1.54 2.63 12.13
CA SER A 146 -2.84 3.27 12.29
C SER A 146 -3.88 2.68 11.33
N GLU A 147 -5.14 2.68 11.76
CA GLU A 147 -6.28 2.41 10.87
C GLU A 147 -6.54 3.60 9.91
N ASP A 148 -6.10 4.80 10.27
CA ASP A 148 -6.22 6.03 9.47
C ASP A 148 -5.02 6.16 8.51
N ARG A 149 -5.31 6.20 7.20
CA ARG A 149 -4.28 6.29 6.15
C ARG A 149 -3.49 7.60 6.19
N VAL A 150 -4.07 8.70 6.66
CA VAL A 150 -3.35 9.97 6.85
C VAL A 150 -2.29 9.81 7.94
N GLU A 151 -2.64 9.19 9.06
CA GLU A 151 -1.73 9.01 10.18
C GLU A 151 -0.58 8.02 9.86
N LEU A 152 -0.87 6.90 9.19
CA LEU A 152 0.21 5.99 8.78
C LEU A 152 1.13 6.64 7.73
N THR A 153 0.60 7.47 6.83
CA THR A 153 1.40 8.25 5.87
C THR A 153 2.29 9.26 6.59
N ARG A 154 1.75 9.98 7.59
CA ARG A 154 2.53 10.88 8.45
C ARG A 154 3.64 10.15 9.20
N ALA A 155 3.36 8.92 9.68
CA ALA A 155 4.37 8.08 10.34
C ALA A 155 5.52 7.73 9.36
N ALA A 156 5.20 7.38 8.11
CA ALA A 156 6.20 7.12 7.08
C ALA A 156 7.06 8.37 6.78
N ILE A 157 6.44 9.53 6.60
CA ILE A 157 7.14 10.81 6.37
C ILE A 157 8.10 11.10 7.53
N LYS A 158 7.62 11.00 8.77
CA LYS A 158 8.43 11.25 9.97
C LYS A 158 9.61 10.28 10.08
N ARG A 159 9.44 9.00 9.68
CA ARG A 159 10.53 8.03 9.59
C ARG A 159 11.54 8.43 8.52
N GLY A 160 11.06 8.90 7.35
CA GLY A 160 11.89 9.42 6.26
C GLY A 160 12.72 10.63 6.69
N GLU A 161 12.11 11.62 7.33
CA GLU A 161 12.80 12.81 7.84
C GLU A 161 13.91 12.47 8.85
N ARG A 162 13.64 11.49 9.73
CA ARG A 162 14.66 11.00 10.69
C ARG A 162 15.85 10.38 9.97
N LEU A 163 15.60 9.59 8.91
CA LEU A 163 16.66 8.96 8.13
C LEU A 163 17.45 9.99 7.32
N LEU A 164 16.78 11.00 6.78
CA LEU A 164 17.41 12.12 6.05
C LEU A 164 18.16 13.10 6.97
N GLY A 165 17.83 13.10 8.26
CA GLY A 165 18.43 14.00 9.26
C GLY A 165 17.90 15.44 9.26
N HIS A 166 16.81 15.71 8.52
CA HIS A 166 16.17 17.02 8.46
C HIS A 166 14.68 16.90 8.08
N SER A 167 13.88 17.91 8.39
CA SER A 167 12.51 18.02 7.95
C SER A 167 12.43 18.32 6.45
N LEU A 168 11.39 17.79 5.81
CA LEU A 168 11.11 18.01 4.39
C LEU A 168 10.14 19.17 4.19
N ASP A 169 10.34 19.95 3.13
CA ASP A 169 9.26 20.75 2.59
C ASP A 169 8.16 19.80 2.07
N PRO A 170 6.87 20.08 2.32
CA PRO A 170 5.78 19.24 1.85
C PRO A 170 5.85 18.86 0.37
N ARG A 171 6.35 19.76 -0.48
CA ARG A 171 6.51 19.52 -1.93
C ARG A 171 7.72 18.67 -2.29
N GLN A 172 8.53 18.28 -1.32
CA GLN A 172 9.66 17.34 -1.49
C GLN A 172 9.29 15.90 -1.15
N ALA A 173 8.08 15.66 -0.65
CA ALA A 173 7.54 14.33 -0.40
C ALA A 173 6.33 14.05 -1.31
N ALA A 174 6.18 12.82 -1.75
CA ALA A 174 5.04 12.39 -2.55
C ALA A 174 4.51 11.04 -2.07
N VAL A 175 3.20 10.84 -2.26
CA VAL A 175 2.53 9.53 -2.16
C VAL A 175 2.13 9.11 -3.57
N VAL A 176 2.39 7.85 -3.90
CA VAL A 176 1.98 7.20 -5.15
C VAL A 176 1.01 6.08 -4.80
N GLY A 177 -0.19 6.10 -5.37
CA GLY A 177 -1.19 5.06 -5.10
C GLY A 177 -2.26 4.97 -6.19
N ASP A 178 -2.98 3.86 -6.20
CA ASP A 178 -3.98 3.53 -7.22
C ASP A 178 -5.44 3.75 -6.76
N THR A 179 -5.63 4.33 -5.57
CA THR A 179 -6.97 4.56 -5.03
C THR A 179 -7.19 6.03 -4.61
N PRO A 180 -8.46 6.51 -4.61
CA PRO A 180 -8.80 7.81 -4.03
C PRO A 180 -8.39 7.97 -2.56
N LEU A 181 -8.26 6.87 -1.81
CA LEU A 181 -7.80 6.90 -0.42
C LEU A 181 -6.31 7.25 -0.31
N ASP A 182 -5.49 6.90 -1.30
CA ASP A 182 -4.09 7.29 -1.36
C ASP A 182 -3.96 8.80 -1.63
N ILE A 183 -4.79 9.31 -2.53
CA ILE A 183 -4.85 10.74 -2.83
C ILE A 183 -5.29 11.54 -1.59
N SER A 184 -6.34 11.08 -0.92
CA SER A 184 -6.81 11.70 0.33
C SER A 184 -5.76 11.62 1.44
N ALA A 185 -5.00 10.52 1.53
CA ALA A 185 -3.93 10.37 2.51
C ALA A 185 -2.77 11.35 2.24
N ALA A 186 -2.39 11.53 0.98
CA ALA A 186 -1.38 12.53 0.58
C ALA A 186 -1.85 13.95 0.91
N GLU A 187 -3.08 14.30 0.53
CA GLU A 187 -3.70 15.60 0.84
C GLU A 187 -3.74 15.85 2.35
N GLY A 188 -4.24 14.88 3.12
CA GLY A 188 -4.32 14.99 4.59
C GLY A 188 -2.94 15.08 5.26
N ALA A 189 -1.92 14.47 4.67
CA ALA A 189 -0.52 14.59 5.12
C ALA A 189 0.15 15.89 4.61
N GLY A 190 -0.45 16.60 3.64
CA GLY A 190 0.05 17.84 3.08
C GLY A 190 1.18 17.66 2.07
N VAL A 191 1.29 16.50 1.42
CA VAL A 191 2.35 16.17 0.45
C VAL A 191 1.78 15.99 -0.96
N VAL A 192 2.67 15.87 -1.95
CA VAL A 192 2.28 15.69 -3.36
C VAL A 192 1.57 14.33 -3.55
N SER A 193 0.45 14.33 -4.27
CA SER A 193 -0.30 13.13 -4.63
C SER A 193 -0.05 12.75 -6.09
N ILE A 194 0.28 11.49 -6.34
CA ILE A 194 0.47 10.90 -7.66
C ILE A 194 -0.44 9.67 -7.78
N GLY A 195 -1.53 9.82 -8.51
CA GLY A 195 -2.45 8.73 -8.77
C GLY A 195 -1.98 7.88 -9.96
N VAL A 196 -2.08 6.56 -9.85
CA VAL A 196 -1.81 5.62 -10.95
C VAL A 196 -3.04 4.75 -11.23
N ALA A 197 -3.40 4.58 -12.50
CA ALA A 197 -4.58 3.81 -12.91
C ALA A 197 -4.25 2.33 -13.15
N THR A 198 -3.50 1.72 -12.23
CA THR A 198 -3.01 0.33 -12.36
C THR A 198 -3.78 -0.68 -11.50
N GLY A 199 -4.64 -0.19 -10.60
CA GLY A 199 -5.47 -1.00 -9.71
C GLY A 199 -6.91 -1.10 -10.20
N LYS A 200 -7.85 -0.86 -9.27
CA LYS A 200 -9.28 -0.97 -9.53
C LYS A 200 -9.88 0.24 -10.29
N TYR A 201 -9.30 1.42 -10.08
CA TYR A 201 -9.80 2.67 -10.63
C TYR A 201 -9.11 2.97 -11.97
N ASP A 202 -9.90 3.38 -12.97
CA ASP A 202 -9.34 3.83 -14.23
C ASP A 202 -8.79 5.27 -14.13
N LEU A 203 -8.19 5.76 -15.23
CA LEU A 203 -7.53 7.07 -15.22
C LEU A 203 -8.51 8.24 -15.02
N ASP A 204 -9.75 8.11 -15.50
CA ASP A 204 -10.75 9.16 -15.36
C ASP A 204 -11.31 9.18 -13.93
N GLU A 205 -11.59 8.02 -13.35
CA GLU A 205 -11.94 7.88 -11.94
C GLU A 205 -10.82 8.39 -11.02
N MET A 206 -9.56 8.11 -11.36
CA MET A 206 -8.43 8.63 -10.62
C MET A 206 -8.33 10.16 -10.70
N ARG A 207 -8.59 10.75 -11.87
CA ARG A 207 -8.63 12.21 -12.04
C ARG A 207 -9.75 12.89 -11.24
N GLU A 208 -10.89 12.21 -11.05
CA GLU A 208 -11.98 12.70 -10.20
C GLU A 208 -11.53 12.87 -8.73
N ALA A 209 -10.58 12.08 -8.25
CA ALA A 209 -9.98 12.25 -6.94
C ALA A 209 -9.04 13.47 -6.85
N LYS A 210 -8.78 14.17 -7.98
CA LYS A 210 -7.97 15.38 -8.10
C LYS A 210 -6.54 15.27 -7.54
N PRO A 211 -5.77 14.25 -7.91
CA PRO A 211 -4.36 14.20 -7.55
C PRO A 211 -3.57 15.36 -8.18
N ASP A 212 -2.41 15.71 -7.61
CA ASP A 212 -1.49 16.66 -8.25
C ASP A 212 -1.02 16.14 -9.62
N HIS A 213 -0.84 14.82 -9.75
CA HIS A 213 -0.51 14.13 -10.99
C HIS A 213 -1.32 12.84 -11.13
N ALA A 214 -1.82 12.55 -12.34
CA ALA A 214 -2.49 11.30 -12.67
C ALA A 214 -1.78 10.64 -13.85
N LEU A 215 -1.37 9.38 -13.69
CA LEU A 215 -0.66 8.55 -14.66
C LEU A 215 -1.48 7.31 -14.97
N GLY A 216 -1.40 6.82 -16.20
CA GLY A 216 -1.97 5.52 -16.56
C GLY A 216 -1.24 4.38 -15.86
N ASP A 217 0.10 4.44 -15.86
CA ASP A 217 0.97 3.54 -15.11
C ASP A 217 2.36 4.18 -14.87
N LEU A 218 3.28 3.44 -14.25
CA LEU A 218 4.62 3.94 -13.92
C LEU A 218 5.63 3.86 -15.09
N THR A 219 5.21 3.52 -16.32
CA THR A 219 6.03 3.67 -17.53
C THR A 219 6.02 5.10 -18.05
N GLU A 220 5.02 5.88 -17.68
CA GLU A 220 4.92 7.29 -18.07
C GLU A 220 6.01 8.16 -17.42
N PRO A 221 6.29 9.37 -17.96
CA PRO A 221 7.23 10.31 -17.36
C PRO A 221 6.87 10.63 -15.91
N PHE A 222 7.73 10.21 -14.97
CA PHE A 222 7.47 10.36 -13.54
C PHE A 222 7.75 11.81 -13.08
N PRO A 223 6.81 12.47 -12.38
CA PRO A 223 6.95 13.86 -11.96
C PRO A 223 8.06 14.04 -10.90
N GLY A 224 8.76 15.18 -10.96
CA GLY A 224 9.76 15.57 -9.95
C GLY A 224 11.12 14.91 -10.03
N ILE A 225 11.39 14.14 -11.09
CA ILE A 225 12.75 13.66 -11.39
C ILE A 225 13.38 14.62 -12.41
N ALA A 226 14.54 15.21 -12.09
CA ALA A 226 15.32 15.98 -13.04
C ALA A 226 15.95 15.02 -14.07
N GLY A 227 15.60 15.16 -15.35
CA GLY A 227 16.33 14.52 -16.46
C GLY A 227 15.89 13.12 -16.86
N GLY A 228 14.63 12.95 -17.19
CA GLY A 228 14.13 11.79 -17.92
C GLY A 228 13.47 12.22 -19.23
N THR A 229 14.25 12.69 -20.19
CA THR A 229 13.80 12.61 -21.60
C THR A 229 14.01 11.18 -22.08
N ALA A 230 12.93 10.63 -22.67
CA ALA A 230 12.84 9.32 -23.29
C ALA A 230 14.06 8.94 -24.11
#